data_760a52bc973f990d0133eaa527cc3fc7
#
_entry.id   760a52bc973f990d0133eaa527cc3fc7
#
_cell.length_a   1.000
_cell.length_b   1.000
_cell.length_c   1.000
_cell.angle_alpha   90.00
_cell.angle_beta   90.00
_cell.angle_gamma   90.00
#
_symmetry.space_group_name_H-M   'P 1'
#
loop_
_entity.id
_entity.type
_entity.pdbx_description
1 polymer ?
#
loop_
_entity_poly.entity_id
_entity_poly.type
_entity_poly.pdbx_seq_one_letter_code
_entity_poly.pdbx_strand_id
1 'polypeptide(L)'
;MADKRPSSDGRPKDFQAATHWLAGLMDLELGSGPKNPAKKDGGVDVVATNMILFDRRFQNFQIKAERGNTQWLIGIDGDDVRGSALWQPDGAGFISARFSQLHLPAANPPPPGKARAVTSNTGRLPSMDIAADSFQIGKRKFGRLELLSKQEGQDWRIERVRLSSPAGVFSADGVWQGWLDRPQTSLNVNLRVSDLGQFLGNVGYPGAVKRGNAEINGQVSWIGDPYALDPPTLSGNFTLAAKSGQFLKAEPGVGKLLGLISLQSLPKRISLDFRDIFSEGFAFDDIAATVKMDLGEMKTD
;
A
#
# COMPACT_ATOMS: atom_id res chain seq x y z
N MET A 1 -44.07 8.02 -40.83
CA MET A 1 -42.97 9.00 -40.83
C MET A 1 -42.80 9.47 -39.41
N ALA A 2 -41.98 8.83 -38.62
CA ALA A 2 -41.79 9.06 -37.21
C ALA A 2 -40.35 9.57 -36.99
N ASP A 3 -40.28 10.79 -36.53
CA ASP A 3 -39.04 11.55 -36.23
C ASP A 3 -38.35 10.96 -34.98
N LYS A 4 -37.21 10.34 -35.15
CA LYS A 4 -36.31 9.87 -34.10
C LYS A 4 -35.29 10.98 -33.82
N ARG A 5 -35.53 11.82 -32.83
CA ARG A 5 -34.48 12.68 -32.26
C ARG A 5 -33.55 11.86 -31.38
N PRO A 6 -32.23 11.95 -31.54
CA PRO A 6 -31.28 11.34 -30.60
C PRO A 6 -31.24 12.20 -29.35
N SER A 7 -31.46 11.59 -28.19
CA SER A 7 -31.20 12.23 -26.91
C SER A 7 -29.69 12.25 -26.69
N SER A 8 -29.07 13.39 -26.87
CA SER A 8 -27.69 13.66 -26.47
C SER A 8 -27.68 14.01 -24.98
N ASP A 9 -27.56 13.00 -24.12
CA ASP A 9 -27.12 13.21 -22.75
C ASP A 9 -25.59 13.35 -22.79
N GLY A 10 -25.16 14.60 -22.91
CA GLY A 10 -23.75 14.98 -23.04
C GLY A 10 -22.95 14.89 -21.75
N ARG A 11 -23.09 13.80 -21.00
CA ARG A 11 -22.18 13.53 -19.86
C ARG A 11 -20.93 12.86 -20.39
N PRO A 12 -19.74 13.43 -20.10
CA PRO A 12 -18.48 12.78 -20.45
C PRO A 12 -18.41 11.37 -19.83
N LYS A 13 -18.00 10.37 -20.62
CA LYS A 13 -17.80 9.00 -20.14
C LYS A 13 -16.79 8.91 -18.98
N ASP A 14 -15.97 9.93 -18.84
CA ASP A 14 -14.98 10.09 -17.75
C ASP A 14 -15.61 10.36 -16.38
N PHE A 15 -16.88 10.84 -16.34
CA PHE A 15 -17.63 11.05 -15.10
C PHE A 15 -18.03 9.73 -14.42
N GLN A 16 -18.17 8.64 -15.19
CA GLN A 16 -18.52 7.33 -14.64
C GLN A 16 -17.37 6.66 -13.92
N ALA A 17 -16.12 6.87 -14.32
CA ALA A 17 -14.97 6.26 -13.65
C ALA A 17 -14.69 6.91 -12.28
N ALA A 18 -14.77 8.24 -12.20
CA ALA A 18 -14.61 8.95 -10.93
C ALA A 18 -15.79 8.70 -9.97
N THR A 19 -17.02 8.56 -10.49
CA THR A 19 -18.21 8.18 -9.71
C THR A 19 -18.18 6.71 -9.30
N HIS A 20 -17.56 5.82 -10.04
CA HIS A 20 -17.39 4.41 -9.63
C HIS A 20 -16.47 4.27 -8.43
N TRP A 21 -15.45 5.11 -8.32
CA TRP A 21 -14.55 5.15 -7.17
C TRP A 21 -15.27 5.70 -5.92
N LEU A 22 -16.11 6.74 -6.09
CA LEU A 22 -16.98 7.26 -5.04
C LEU A 22 -18.25 6.41 -4.85
N ALA A 23 -18.75 5.73 -5.88
CA ALA A 23 -19.84 4.78 -5.73
C ALA A 23 -19.37 3.52 -4.98
N GLY A 24 -18.10 3.11 -5.10
CA GLY A 24 -17.48 2.12 -4.20
C GLY A 24 -17.38 2.64 -2.77
N LEU A 25 -17.27 3.95 -2.56
CA LEU A 25 -17.45 4.62 -1.27
C LEU A 25 -18.92 4.73 -0.86
N MET A 26 -19.85 4.72 -1.80
CA MET A 26 -21.29 4.89 -1.61
C MET A 26 -22.12 3.60 -1.80
N ASP A 27 -21.54 2.49 -2.25
CA ASP A 27 -22.10 1.14 -2.12
C ASP A 27 -21.99 0.67 -0.66
N LEU A 28 -22.46 1.54 0.21
CA LEU A 28 -22.77 1.25 1.59
C LEU A 28 -23.97 0.29 1.57
N GLU A 29 -23.76 -0.99 1.80
CA GLU A 29 -24.80 -1.77 2.45
C GLU A 29 -25.09 -1.11 3.81
N LEU A 30 -26.00 -0.15 3.80
CA LEU A 30 -26.63 0.41 4.99
C LEU A 30 -27.37 -0.72 5.67
N GLY A 31 -26.64 -1.46 6.52
CA GLY A 31 -27.29 -2.28 7.52
C GLY A 31 -28.31 -1.39 8.22
N SER A 32 -29.54 -1.88 8.35
CA SER A 32 -30.73 -1.25 8.89
C SER A 32 -30.45 -0.49 10.20
N GLY A 33 -30.04 0.77 10.09
CA GLY A 33 -29.90 1.77 11.14
C GLY A 33 -30.78 2.99 10.81
N PRO A 34 -31.08 3.86 11.77
CA PRO A 34 -32.20 4.78 11.71
C PRO A 34 -32.09 5.79 10.58
N LYS A 35 -33.25 6.10 10.04
CA LYS A 35 -33.56 6.93 8.88
C LYS A 35 -32.93 8.31 8.88
N ASN A 36 -32.36 8.65 7.70
CA ASN A 36 -32.30 9.96 7.08
C ASN A 36 -31.35 11.02 7.65
N PRO A 37 -30.19 11.27 7.01
CA PRO A 37 -29.53 12.55 7.20
C PRO A 37 -30.31 13.63 6.47
N ALA A 38 -30.64 14.70 7.20
CA ALA A 38 -31.28 15.89 6.66
C ALA A 38 -30.36 16.50 5.57
N LYS A 39 -30.87 16.58 4.33
CA LYS A 39 -30.29 17.39 3.26
C LYS A 39 -30.31 18.85 3.71
N LYS A 40 -29.18 19.38 4.11
CA LYS A 40 -28.87 20.80 4.10
C LYS A 40 -27.84 21.06 3.03
N ASP A 41 -28.19 21.87 2.06
CA ASP A 41 -27.34 22.50 1.04
C ASP A 41 -26.02 21.78 0.69
N GLY A 42 -26.13 20.70 -0.13
CA GLY A 42 -24.96 20.12 -0.82
C GLY A 42 -23.96 19.31 0.03
N GLY A 43 -24.25 19.03 1.30
CA GLY A 43 -23.37 18.26 2.19
C GLY A 43 -23.87 16.83 2.44
N VAL A 44 -22.96 15.93 2.81
CA VAL A 44 -23.22 14.55 3.23
C VAL A 44 -22.62 14.36 4.61
N ASP A 45 -23.40 13.84 5.55
CA ASP A 45 -22.92 13.42 6.88
C ASP A 45 -23.35 11.96 7.08
N VAL A 46 -22.35 11.06 7.16
CA VAL A 46 -22.57 9.62 7.31
C VAL A 46 -21.89 9.17 8.58
N VAL A 47 -22.63 8.52 9.45
CA VAL A 47 -22.12 7.85 10.65
C VAL A 47 -22.38 6.36 10.50
N ALA A 48 -21.36 5.57 10.58
CA ALA A 48 -21.45 4.12 10.49
C ALA A 48 -20.65 3.43 11.61
N THR A 49 -21.29 2.50 12.30
CA THR A 49 -20.61 1.67 13.31
C THR A 49 -19.64 0.69 12.66
N ASN A 50 -20.00 0.20 11.47
CA ASN A 50 -19.17 -0.68 10.66
C ASN A 50 -19.26 -0.25 9.20
N MET A 51 -18.11 -0.15 8.53
CA MET A 51 -18.02 0.14 7.12
C MET A 51 -16.98 -0.78 6.46
N ILE A 52 -17.30 -1.32 5.30
CA ILE A 52 -16.35 -2.12 4.52
C ILE A 52 -15.91 -1.27 3.32
N LEU A 53 -14.60 -0.98 3.25
CA LEU A 53 -13.96 -0.28 2.15
C LEU A 53 -12.70 -1.04 1.74
N PHE A 54 -12.49 -1.27 0.44
CA PHE A 54 -11.33 -1.97 -0.10
C PHE A 54 -11.06 -3.33 0.61
N ASP A 55 -12.11 -4.12 0.82
CA ASP A 55 -12.09 -5.39 1.55
C ASP A 55 -11.60 -5.26 3.02
N ARG A 56 -11.68 -4.06 3.60
CA ARG A 56 -11.26 -3.78 4.99
C ARG A 56 -12.45 -3.28 5.79
N ARG A 57 -12.57 -3.76 7.01
CA ARG A 57 -13.63 -3.35 7.93
C ARG A 57 -13.13 -2.25 8.84
N PHE A 58 -13.75 -1.07 8.73
CA PHE A 58 -13.54 0.07 9.61
C PHE A 58 -14.67 0.15 10.66
N GLN A 59 -14.34 0.64 11.86
CA GLN A 59 -15.30 0.76 12.97
C GLN A 59 -15.43 2.22 13.40
N ASN A 60 -16.64 2.55 13.92
CA ASN A 60 -16.97 3.86 14.50
C ASN A 60 -16.51 5.01 13.58
N PHE A 61 -17.10 5.07 12.40
CA PHE A 61 -16.62 5.93 11.33
C PHE A 61 -17.64 7.03 11.03
N GLN A 62 -17.19 8.28 10.99
CA GLN A 62 -17.98 9.41 10.54
C GLN A 62 -17.29 10.09 9.36
N ILE A 63 -18.05 10.32 8.29
CA ILE A 63 -17.62 11.13 7.16
C ILE A 63 -18.55 12.34 7.07
N LYS A 64 -17.94 13.52 7.04
CA LYS A 64 -18.62 14.76 6.67
C LYS A 64 -18.02 15.26 5.37
N ALA A 65 -18.85 15.41 4.35
CA ALA A 65 -18.42 15.95 3.07
C ALA A 65 -19.24 17.17 2.72
N GLU A 66 -18.59 18.26 2.43
CA GLU A 66 -19.18 19.54 2.02
C GLU A 66 -18.75 19.85 0.59
N ARG A 67 -19.71 20.20 -0.25
CA ARG A 67 -19.44 20.54 -1.64
C ARG A 67 -19.22 22.05 -1.76
N GLY A 68 -18.02 22.43 -2.19
CA GLY A 68 -17.74 23.76 -2.70
C GLY A 68 -18.06 23.89 -4.20
N ASN A 69 -17.63 24.96 -4.82
CA ASN A 69 -17.91 25.21 -6.25
C ASN A 69 -17.27 24.16 -7.17
N THR A 70 -16.01 23.82 -6.95
CA THR A 70 -15.20 22.90 -7.79
C THR A 70 -14.57 21.77 -6.99
N GLN A 71 -14.81 21.68 -5.70
CA GLN A 71 -14.13 20.75 -4.81
C GLN A 71 -15.04 20.24 -3.69
N TRP A 72 -14.66 19.11 -3.13
CA TRP A 72 -15.27 18.57 -1.93
C TRP A 72 -14.29 18.66 -0.76
N LEU A 73 -14.76 19.17 0.36
CA LEU A 73 -14.04 19.09 1.62
C LEU A 73 -14.60 17.92 2.42
N ILE A 74 -13.75 16.96 2.77
CA ILE A 74 -14.14 15.72 3.41
C ILE A 74 -13.42 15.63 4.75
N GLY A 75 -14.17 15.64 5.85
CA GLY A 75 -13.68 15.32 7.19
C GLY A 75 -13.94 13.85 7.49
N ILE A 76 -12.98 13.19 8.09
CA ILE A 76 -13.06 11.79 8.47
C ILE A 76 -12.64 11.67 9.93
N ASP A 77 -13.53 11.08 10.75
CA ASP A 77 -13.24 10.77 12.16
C ASP A 77 -13.69 9.36 12.48
N GLY A 78 -12.78 8.55 12.94
CA GLY A 78 -13.02 7.15 13.29
C GLY A 78 -11.86 6.57 14.09
N ASP A 79 -12.05 5.33 14.55
CA ASP A 79 -11.05 4.64 15.37
C ASP A 79 -9.76 4.37 14.58
N ASP A 80 -9.90 4.09 13.28
CA ASP A 80 -8.79 3.73 12.41
C ASP A 80 -8.29 4.90 11.55
N VAL A 81 -9.17 5.84 11.19
CA VAL A 81 -8.83 6.94 10.27
C VAL A 81 -9.32 8.25 10.84
N ARG A 82 -8.41 9.23 10.94
CA ARG A 82 -8.72 10.58 11.39
C ARG A 82 -7.97 11.61 10.59
N GLY A 83 -8.71 12.55 9.99
CA GLY A 83 -8.11 13.59 9.17
C GLY A 83 -9.09 14.28 8.24
N SER A 84 -8.56 14.90 7.21
CA SER A 84 -9.36 15.57 6.18
C SER A 84 -8.77 15.38 4.80
N ALA A 85 -9.63 15.46 3.80
CA ALA A 85 -9.24 15.43 2.40
C ALA A 85 -9.98 16.53 1.62
N LEU A 86 -9.31 17.04 0.61
CA LEU A 86 -9.86 17.89 -0.42
C LEU A 86 -9.83 17.09 -1.71
N TRP A 87 -10.96 16.98 -2.37
CA TRP A 87 -11.08 16.30 -3.65
C TRP A 87 -11.60 17.24 -4.73
N GLN A 88 -10.86 17.31 -5.81
CA GLN A 88 -11.22 18.06 -7.04
C GLN A 88 -11.47 17.04 -8.14
N PRO A 89 -12.71 16.89 -8.63
CA PRO A 89 -13.05 15.87 -9.63
C PRO A 89 -12.69 16.23 -11.06
N ASP A 90 -12.27 17.48 -11.34
CA ASP A 90 -12.03 17.97 -12.69
C ASP A 90 -10.81 17.29 -13.34
N GLY A 91 -10.89 16.97 -14.62
CA GLY A 91 -9.84 16.31 -15.37
C GLY A 91 -9.61 14.86 -14.91
N ALA A 92 -8.37 14.51 -14.56
CA ALA A 92 -8.02 13.22 -13.95
C ALA A 92 -8.34 13.15 -12.45
N GLY A 93 -8.72 14.28 -11.86
CA GLY A 93 -8.96 14.44 -10.43
C GLY A 93 -7.67 14.75 -9.64
N PHE A 94 -7.88 15.40 -8.48
CA PHE A 94 -6.80 15.66 -7.52
C PHE A 94 -7.31 15.42 -6.10
N ILE A 95 -6.54 14.71 -5.29
CA ILE A 95 -6.80 14.45 -3.89
C ILE A 95 -5.65 15.02 -3.06
N SER A 96 -5.97 15.95 -2.16
CA SER A 96 -5.04 16.37 -1.11
C SER A 96 -5.59 15.92 0.23
N ALA A 97 -4.85 15.10 0.98
CA ALA A 97 -5.33 14.57 2.25
C ALA A 97 -4.27 14.66 3.35
N ARG A 98 -4.73 14.98 4.56
CA ARG A 98 -3.90 15.09 5.76
C ARG A 98 -4.57 14.32 6.89
N PHE A 99 -3.89 13.29 7.36
CA PHE A 99 -4.36 12.41 8.41
C PHE A 99 -3.44 12.51 9.63
N SER A 100 -4.01 12.67 10.79
CA SER A 100 -3.28 12.42 12.05
C SER A 100 -3.11 10.90 12.24
N GLN A 101 -4.07 10.13 11.75
CA GLN A 101 -4.09 8.67 11.82
C GLN A 101 -4.68 8.07 10.55
N LEU A 102 -3.94 7.14 9.96
CA LEU A 102 -4.38 6.32 8.82
C LEU A 102 -3.98 4.87 9.08
N HIS A 103 -4.82 4.14 9.79
CA HIS A 103 -4.65 2.74 10.09
C HIS A 103 -5.56 1.94 9.16
N LEU A 104 -4.99 1.19 8.26
CA LEU A 104 -5.73 0.32 7.37
C LEU A 104 -5.90 -1.05 8.03
N PRO A 105 -7.10 -1.48 8.42
CA PRO A 105 -7.33 -2.80 8.97
C PRO A 105 -6.81 -3.90 8.02
N ALA A 106 -6.55 -5.10 8.54
CA ALA A 106 -6.20 -6.22 7.67
C ALA A 106 -7.32 -6.46 6.65
N ALA A 107 -6.94 -6.72 5.39
CA ALA A 107 -7.92 -7.07 4.39
C ALA A 107 -8.59 -8.39 4.74
N ASN A 108 -9.89 -8.51 4.50
CA ASN A 108 -10.59 -9.78 4.64
C ASN A 108 -10.00 -10.78 3.65
N PRO A 109 -9.81 -12.06 4.06
CA PRO A 109 -9.39 -13.08 3.12
C PRO A 109 -10.48 -13.24 2.03
N PRO A 110 -10.08 -13.46 0.77
CA PRO A 110 -11.07 -13.75 -0.27
C PRO A 110 -11.85 -15.01 0.09
N PRO A 111 -13.12 -15.11 -0.32
CA PRO A 111 -13.89 -16.33 -0.12
C PRO A 111 -13.18 -17.53 -0.73
N PRO A 112 -13.28 -18.74 -0.13
CA PRO A 112 -12.66 -19.93 -0.68
C PRO A 112 -13.08 -20.16 -2.14
N GLY A 113 -12.10 -20.33 -3.04
CA GLY A 113 -12.33 -20.58 -4.47
C GLY A 113 -12.51 -19.33 -5.36
N LYS A 114 -12.53 -18.13 -4.79
CA LYS A 114 -12.42 -16.88 -5.58
C LYS A 114 -11.00 -16.34 -5.44
N ALA A 115 -10.22 -16.45 -6.51
CA ALA A 115 -9.04 -15.61 -6.64
C ALA A 115 -9.48 -14.14 -6.46
N ARG A 116 -8.67 -13.33 -5.77
CA ARG A 116 -8.92 -11.89 -5.68
C ARG A 116 -9.08 -11.40 -7.11
N ALA A 117 -10.29 -11.00 -7.48
CA ALA A 117 -10.49 -10.37 -8.78
C ALA A 117 -9.57 -9.16 -8.78
N VAL A 118 -8.54 -9.20 -9.60
CA VAL A 118 -7.81 -8.00 -9.99
C VAL A 118 -8.85 -7.23 -10.80
N THR A 119 -9.67 -6.44 -10.13
CA THR A 119 -10.47 -5.43 -10.80
C THR A 119 -9.45 -4.45 -11.34
N SER A 120 -8.99 -4.74 -12.55
CA SER A 120 -8.20 -3.80 -13.33
C SER A 120 -9.08 -2.57 -13.48
N ASN A 121 -8.90 -1.64 -12.57
CA ASN A 121 -9.49 -0.35 -12.71
C ASN A 121 -8.70 0.32 -13.84
N THR A 122 -9.10 0.05 -15.10
CA THR A 122 -8.54 0.66 -16.30
C THR A 122 -8.81 2.18 -16.33
N GLY A 123 -9.26 2.73 -15.19
CA GLY A 123 -9.49 4.14 -14.95
C GLY A 123 -8.19 4.87 -14.61
N ARG A 124 -8.14 6.13 -14.99
CA ARG A 124 -7.09 7.05 -14.57
C ARG A 124 -7.17 7.26 -13.07
N LEU A 125 -6.06 7.03 -12.35
CA LEU A 125 -5.96 7.39 -10.94
C LEU A 125 -5.82 8.93 -10.83
N PRO A 126 -6.43 9.56 -9.83
CA PRO A 126 -6.25 10.98 -9.58
C PRO A 126 -4.80 11.28 -9.16
N SER A 127 -4.37 12.51 -9.38
CA SER A 127 -3.16 13.02 -8.74
C SER A 127 -3.38 13.08 -7.23
N MET A 128 -2.36 12.75 -6.43
CA MET A 128 -2.48 12.64 -4.97
C MET A 128 -1.36 13.37 -4.25
N ASP A 129 -1.72 14.08 -3.19
CA ASP A 129 -0.82 14.63 -2.17
C ASP A 129 -1.36 14.21 -0.79
N ILE A 130 -0.85 13.09 -0.27
CA ILE A 130 -1.34 12.49 0.96
C ILE A 130 -0.24 12.46 2.01
N ALA A 131 -0.54 12.90 3.22
CA ALA A 131 0.31 12.72 4.38
C ALA A 131 -0.48 12.15 5.55
N ALA A 132 0.17 11.25 6.31
CA ALA A 132 -0.36 10.72 7.56
C ALA A 132 0.73 10.69 8.62
N ASP A 133 0.45 11.22 9.82
CA ASP A 133 1.43 11.23 10.92
C ASP A 133 1.64 9.84 11.52
N SER A 134 0.58 9.01 11.52
CA SER A 134 0.62 7.61 11.92
C SER A 134 0.00 6.73 10.85
N PHE A 135 0.83 5.92 10.19
CA PHE A 135 0.40 4.97 9.16
C PHE A 135 0.63 3.53 9.60
N GLN A 136 -0.42 2.70 9.49
CA GLN A 136 -0.38 1.27 9.83
C GLN A 136 -1.18 0.45 8.82
N ILE A 137 -0.78 -0.81 8.62
CA ILE A 137 -1.55 -1.80 7.86
C ILE A 137 -1.67 -3.06 8.71
N GLY A 138 -2.88 -3.35 9.18
CA GLY A 138 -3.12 -4.38 10.18
C GLY A 138 -2.32 -4.09 11.44
N LYS A 139 -1.45 -5.03 11.83
CA LYS A 139 -0.57 -4.88 13.01
C LYS A 139 0.78 -4.23 12.69
N ARG A 140 1.07 -3.96 11.42
CA ARG A 140 2.37 -3.43 10.98
C ARG A 140 2.37 -1.91 11.04
N LYS A 141 3.36 -1.34 11.73
CA LYS A 141 3.53 0.10 11.97
C LYS A 141 4.63 0.64 11.07
N PHE A 142 4.28 1.59 10.20
CA PHE A 142 5.22 2.18 9.24
C PHE A 142 5.65 3.60 9.61
N GLY A 143 5.00 4.22 10.63
CA GLY A 143 5.28 5.58 11.06
C GLY A 143 4.57 6.62 10.20
N ARG A 144 5.25 7.71 9.83
CA ARG A 144 4.71 8.77 8.98
C ARG A 144 4.72 8.35 7.52
N LEU A 145 3.62 8.60 6.81
CA LEU A 145 3.47 8.42 5.37
C LEU A 145 3.47 9.77 4.66
N GLU A 146 4.17 9.85 3.54
CA GLU A 146 4.03 10.89 2.53
C GLU A 146 3.91 10.22 1.15
N LEU A 147 2.87 10.57 0.40
CA LEU A 147 2.62 10.11 -0.96
C LEU A 147 2.37 11.34 -1.84
N LEU A 148 3.16 11.47 -2.89
CA LEU A 148 2.96 12.45 -3.94
C LEU A 148 2.94 11.75 -5.28
N SER A 149 1.88 11.97 -6.05
CA SER A 149 1.72 11.40 -7.38
C SER A 149 0.97 12.33 -8.30
N LYS A 150 1.15 12.14 -9.60
CA LYS A 150 0.44 12.91 -10.62
C LYS A 150 0.09 12.04 -11.83
N GLN A 151 -0.99 12.40 -12.52
CA GLN A 151 -1.28 11.89 -13.84
C GLN A 151 -0.38 12.59 -14.86
N GLU A 152 0.37 11.83 -15.64
CA GLU A 152 1.28 12.32 -16.67
C GLU A 152 0.99 11.59 -17.99
N GLY A 153 0.19 12.21 -18.86
CA GLY A 153 -0.31 11.54 -20.06
C GLY A 153 -1.22 10.37 -19.72
N GLN A 154 -0.82 9.16 -20.11
CA GLN A 154 -1.53 7.91 -19.79
C GLN A 154 -0.98 7.23 -18.54
N ASP A 155 0.21 7.62 -18.10
CA ASP A 155 0.88 7.06 -16.94
C ASP A 155 0.48 7.78 -15.65
N TRP A 156 0.43 7.04 -14.55
CA TRP A 156 0.34 7.61 -13.22
C TRP A 156 1.72 7.56 -12.57
N ARG A 157 2.34 8.75 -12.45
CA ARG A 157 3.68 8.89 -11.90
C ARG A 157 3.62 9.00 -10.39
N ILE A 158 4.35 8.14 -9.73
CA ILE A 158 4.59 8.19 -8.29
C ILE A 158 5.87 8.99 -8.09
N GLU A 159 5.73 10.27 -7.72
CA GLU A 159 6.89 11.15 -7.52
C GLU A 159 7.60 10.84 -6.22
N ARG A 160 6.84 10.41 -5.21
CA ARG A 160 7.39 10.05 -3.91
C ARG A 160 6.39 9.22 -3.11
N VAL A 161 6.88 8.11 -2.60
CA VAL A 161 6.33 7.43 -1.41
C VAL A 161 7.42 7.46 -0.36
N ARG A 162 7.13 7.96 0.83
CA ARG A 162 8.06 7.97 1.96
C ARG A 162 7.35 7.46 3.21
N LEU A 163 7.95 6.45 3.83
CA LEU A 163 7.55 5.95 5.14
C LEU A 163 8.72 6.23 6.10
N SER A 164 8.47 6.90 7.20
CA SER A 164 9.52 7.26 8.13
C SER A 164 9.13 6.97 9.58
N SER A 165 10.03 6.31 10.28
CA SER A 165 9.94 5.99 11.70
C SER A 165 11.30 6.19 12.36
N PRO A 166 11.41 6.18 13.70
CA PRO A 166 12.70 6.20 14.38
C PRO A 166 13.61 5.02 13.99
N ALA A 167 13.05 3.88 13.60
CA ALA A 167 13.81 2.69 13.24
C ALA A 167 14.33 2.69 11.80
N GLY A 168 13.76 3.51 10.91
CA GLY A 168 14.21 3.56 9.51
C GLY A 168 13.29 4.37 8.61
N VAL A 169 13.78 4.56 7.38
CA VAL A 169 13.11 5.31 6.33
C VAL A 169 13.07 4.48 5.05
N PHE A 170 11.88 4.29 4.52
CA PHE A 170 11.63 3.76 3.19
C PHE A 170 11.25 4.91 2.26
N SER A 171 11.79 4.91 1.05
CA SER A 171 11.36 5.81 -0.03
C SER A 171 11.25 5.06 -1.35
N ALA A 172 10.30 5.47 -2.16
CA ALA A 172 10.11 4.94 -3.50
C ALA A 172 9.58 6.03 -4.43
N ASP A 173 9.93 5.91 -5.70
CA ASP A 173 9.38 6.64 -6.83
C ASP A 173 9.21 5.71 -8.02
N GLY A 174 8.38 6.09 -8.99
CA GLY A 174 8.18 5.23 -10.14
C GLY A 174 6.95 5.55 -10.96
N VAL A 175 6.40 4.53 -11.61
CA VAL A 175 5.28 4.69 -12.53
C VAL A 175 4.33 3.50 -12.48
N TRP A 176 3.05 3.80 -12.62
CA TRP A 176 2.02 2.81 -12.92
C TRP A 176 1.44 3.07 -14.31
N GLN A 177 1.45 2.03 -15.12
CA GLN A 177 0.97 2.03 -16.49
C GLN A 177 -0.35 1.25 -16.57
N GLY A 178 -1.41 1.87 -16.06
CA GLY A 178 -2.75 1.27 -15.97
C GLY A 178 -3.48 1.12 -17.30
N TRP A 179 -2.98 1.77 -18.36
CA TRP A 179 -3.53 1.75 -19.72
C TRP A 179 -3.09 0.53 -20.53
N LEU A 180 -2.09 -0.22 -20.06
CA LEU A 180 -1.67 -1.46 -20.72
C LEU A 180 -2.73 -2.55 -20.56
N ASP A 181 -2.79 -3.49 -21.52
CA ASP A 181 -3.65 -4.68 -21.43
C ASP A 181 -3.41 -5.47 -20.12
N ARG A 182 -2.17 -5.45 -19.66
CA ARG A 182 -1.76 -5.94 -18.34
C ARG A 182 -1.13 -4.78 -17.58
N PRO A 183 -1.88 -4.10 -16.71
CA PRO A 183 -1.37 -3.00 -15.91
C PRO A 183 -0.09 -3.38 -15.18
N GLN A 184 0.87 -2.48 -15.13
CA GLN A 184 2.17 -2.73 -14.52
C GLN A 184 2.56 -1.57 -13.60
N THR A 185 3.10 -1.92 -12.45
CA THR A 185 3.74 -0.98 -11.53
C THR A 185 5.23 -1.22 -11.51
N SER A 186 6.02 -0.15 -11.60
CA SER A 186 7.49 -0.19 -11.53
C SER A 186 7.98 0.89 -10.57
N LEU A 187 8.79 0.51 -9.58
CA LEU A 187 9.30 1.40 -8.55
C LEU A 187 10.81 1.28 -8.40
N ASN A 188 11.48 2.42 -8.22
CA ASN A 188 12.78 2.50 -7.58
C ASN A 188 12.56 2.54 -6.07
N VAL A 189 13.29 1.76 -5.32
CA VAL A 189 13.12 1.65 -3.87
C VAL A 189 14.43 1.87 -3.14
N ASN A 190 14.37 2.58 -2.03
CA ASN A 190 15.46 2.74 -1.08
C ASN A 190 14.91 2.55 0.33
N LEU A 191 15.52 1.66 1.10
CA LEU A 191 15.22 1.46 2.51
C LEU A 191 16.51 1.63 3.32
N ARG A 192 16.49 2.54 4.30
CA ARG A 192 17.55 2.71 5.27
C ARG A 192 17.00 2.44 6.66
N VAL A 193 17.60 1.48 7.34
CA VAL A 193 17.21 1.02 8.66
C VAL A 193 18.34 1.34 9.65
N SER A 194 18.04 2.14 10.66
CA SER A 194 18.97 2.50 11.73
C SER A 194 18.96 1.52 12.90
N ASP A 195 17.81 0.87 13.14
CA ASP A 195 17.63 -0.20 14.12
C ASP A 195 16.84 -1.35 13.47
N LEU A 196 17.56 -2.37 13.03
CA LEU A 196 17.00 -3.51 12.31
C LEU A 196 16.06 -4.34 13.20
N GLY A 197 16.38 -4.47 14.49
CA GLY A 197 15.53 -5.19 15.44
C GLY A 197 14.18 -4.50 15.63
N GLN A 198 14.18 -3.19 15.87
CA GLN A 198 12.96 -2.41 16.03
C GLN A 198 12.17 -2.35 14.72
N PHE A 199 12.84 -2.15 13.57
CA PHE A 199 12.19 -2.10 12.27
C PHE A 199 11.46 -3.41 11.97
N LEU A 200 12.12 -4.55 12.11
CA LEU A 200 11.52 -5.86 11.89
C LEU A 200 10.36 -6.12 12.84
N GLY A 201 10.49 -5.72 14.11
CA GLY A 201 9.38 -5.80 15.07
C GLY A 201 8.15 -5.02 14.63
N ASN A 202 8.35 -3.79 14.10
CA ASN A 202 7.26 -2.93 13.61
C ASN A 202 6.56 -3.53 12.39
N VAL A 203 7.28 -4.24 11.52
CA VAL A 203 6.70 -4.86 10.31
C VAL A 203 6.24 -6.31 10.51
N GLY A 204 6.22 -6.78 11.77
CA GLY A 204 5.59 -8.05 12.13
C GLY A 204 6.54 -9.23 12.37
N TYR A 205 7.84 -8.95 12.55
CA TYR A 205 8.87 -9.96 12.87
C TYR A 205 9.61 -9.62 14.17
N PRO A 206 8.90 -9.55 15.31
CA PRO A 206 9.54 -9.23 16.59
C PRO A 206 10.54 -10.32 16.97
N GLY A 207 11.69 -9.92 17.52
CA GLY A 207 12.69 -10.86 17.98
C GLY A 207 13.47 -11.61 16.87
N ALA A 208 13.32 -11.22 15.60
CA ALA A 208 14.07 -11.84 14.51
C ALA A 208 15.56 -11.45 14.56
N VAL A 209 15.84 -10.18 14.80
CA VAL A 209 17.19 -9.61 14.88
C VAL A 209 17.28 -8.69 16.08
N LYS A 210 18.44 -8.65 16.71
CA LYS A 210 18.78 -7.70 17.78
C LYS A 210 19.85 -6.75 17.26
N ARG A 211 19.57 -5.43 17.42
CA ARG A 211 20.45 -4.36 16.92
C ARG A 211 20.64 -4.43 15.40
N GLY A 212 21.68 -3.81 14.89
CA GLY A 212 22.06 -3.77 13.49
C GLY A 212 21.40 -2.65 12.71
N ASN A 213 22.00 -2.34 11.59
CA ASN A 213 21.45 -1.43 10.59
C ASN A 213 21.39 -2.13 9.23
N ALA A 214 20.59 -1.61 8.31
CA ALA A 214 20.51 -2.18 6.96
C ALA A 214 20.19 -1.11 5.92
N GLU A 215 20.64 -1.35 4.70
CA GLU A 215 20.29 -0.56 3.53
C GLU A 215 19.90 -1.51 2.39
N ILE A 216 18.76 -1.19 1.73
CA ILE A 216 18.30 -1.89 0.54
C ILE A 216 18.07 -0.83 -0.54
N ASN A 217 18.67 -1.06 -1.72
CA ASN A 217 18.47 -0.23 -2.89
C ASN A 217 18.14 -1.13 -4.07
N GLY A 218 17.19 -0.70 -4.92
CA GLY A 218 16.89 -1.49 -6.10
C GLY A 218 15.67 -1.01 -6.86
N GLN A 219 15.26 -1.87 -7.77
CA GLN A 219 14.07 -1.68 -8.57
C GLN A 219 13.17 -2.89 -8.42
N VAL A 220 11.87 -2.66 -8.39
CA VAL A 220 10.84 -3.68 -8.31
C VAL A 220 9.72 -3.36 -9.28
N SER A 221 9.17 -4.40 -9.90
CA SER A 221 7.98 -4.29 -10.75
C SER A 221 7.05 -5.47 -10.52
N TRP A 222 5.76 -5.27 -10.76
CA TRP A 222 4.75 -6.33 -10.74
C TRP A 222 3.60 -5.99 -11.68
N ILE A 223 2.85 -7.01 -12.07
CA ILE A 223 1.63 -6.85 -12.85
C ILE A 223 0.51 -6.50 -11.87
N GLY A 224 -0.16 -5.38 -12.12
CA GLY A 224 -1.27 -4.91 -11.30
C GLY A 224 -1.11 -3.46 -10.82
N ASP A 225 -2.02 -3.09 -9.94
CA ASP A 225 -2.15 -1.74 -9.41
C ASP A 225 -1.08 -1.44 -8.34
N PRO A 226 -0.70 -0.16 -8.15
CA PRO A 226 0.35 0.21 -7.19
C PRO A 226 0.02 -0.09 -5.72
N TYR A 227 -1.26 -0.23 -5.39
CA TYR A 227 -1.75 -0.58 -4.05
C TYR A 227 -2.02 -2.09 -3.87
N ALA A 228 -1.83 -2.90 -4.91
CA ALA A 228 -2.08 -4.35 -4.94
C ALA A 228 -0.84 -5.10 -5.41
N LEU A 229 0.15 -5.23 -4.51
CA LEU A 229 1.34 -6.02 -4.79
C LEU A 229 0.95 -7.47 -5.14
N ASP A 230 1.44 -7.96 -6.28
CA ASP A 230 1.23 -9.34 -6.74
C ASP A 230 2.51 -10.16 -6.65
N PRO A 231 2.73 -10.92 -5.56
CA PRO A 231 3.97 -11.66 -5.34
C PRO A 231 4.37 -12.62 -6.47
N PRO A 232 3.43 -13.32 -7.14
CA PRO A 232 3.78 -14.21 -8.26
C PRO A 232 4.39 -13.52 -9.48
N THR A 233 4.10 -12.23 -9.69
CA THR A 233 4.62 -11.48 -10.83
C THR A 233 5.74 -10.52 -10.46
N LEU A 234 6.15 -10.54 -9.18
CA LEU A 234 7.17 -9.64 -8.66
C LEU A 234 8.52 -9.92 -9.31
N SER A 235 9.11 -8.89 -9.89
CA SER A 235 10.41 -8.93 -10.55
C SER A 235 11.26 -7.72 -10.15
N GLY A 236 12.58 -7.87 -10.11
CA GLY A 236 13.44 -6.76 -9.71
C GLY A 236 14.86 -7.15 -9.38
N ASN A 237 15.67 -6.15 -9.06
CA ASN A 237 17.05 -6.32 -8.62
C ASN A 237 17.28 -5.42 -7.40
N PHE A 238 17.91 -5.97 -6.37
CA PHE A 238 18.18 -5.28 -5.12
C PHE A 238 19.61 -5.51 -4.68
N THR A 239 20.22 -4.50 -4.09
CA THR A 239 21.40 -4.65 -3.24
C THR A 239 20.96 -4.55 -1.78
N LEU A 240 21.45 -5.45 -0.96
CA LEU A 240 21.25 -5.48 0.49
C LEU A 240 22.59 -5.33 1.16
N ALA A 241 22.69 -4.42 2.11
CA ALA A 241 23.79 -4.36 3.06
C ALA A 241 23.22 -4.32 4.47
N ALA A 242 23.74 -5.13 5.39
CA ALA A 242 23.36 -5.10 6.80
C ALA A 242 24.61 -5.23 7.68
N LYS A 243 24.64 -4.49 8.80
CA LYS A 243 25.84 -4.43 9.65
C LYS A 243 25.47 -4.54 11.13
N SER A 244 26.39 -5.16 11.89
CA SER A 244 26.44 -5.13 13.36
C SER A 244 25.15 -5.62 14.03
N GLY A 245 24.58 -6.72 13.54
CA GLY A 245 23.34 -7.30 14.05
C GLY A 245 23.57 -8.70 14.63
N GLN A 246 22.53 -9.22 15.23
CA GLN A 246 22.47 -10.58 15.74
C GLN A 246 21.10 -11.19 15.42
N PHE A 247 21.07 -12.25 14.62
CA PHE A 247 19.90 -13.10 14.52
C PHE A 247 19.64 -13.76 15.87
N LEU A 248 18.42 -13.64 16.37
CA LEU A 248 18.01 -14.31 17.58
C LEU A 248 17.50 -15.71 17.26
N LYS A 249 17.36 -16.57 18.27
CA LYS A 249 16.84 -17.91 18.13
C LYS A 249 15.53 -17.90 17.32
N ALA A 250 15.52 -18.62 16.21
CA ALA A 250 14.39 -18.57 15.28
C ALA A 250 13.16 -19.26 15.87
N GLU A 251 12.13 -18.46 16.20
CA GLU A 251 10.77 -19.00 16.24
C GLU A 251 10.30 -19.38 14.81
N PRO A 252 9.33 -20.30 14.64
CA PRO A 252 8.95 -20.83 13.32
C PRO A 252 8.62 -19.80 12.23
N GLY A 253 8.32 -18.53 12.60
CA GLY A 253 8.07 -17.44 11.66
C GLY A 253 9.31 -16.80 11.04
N VAL A 254 10.43 -16.84 11.75
CA VAL A 254 11.72 -16.23 11.33
C VAL A 254 12.41 -17.06 10.26
N GLY A 255 12.20 -18.38 10.22
CA GLY A 255 12.71 -19.26 9.18
C GLY A 255 12.29 -18.85 7.76
N LYS A 256 11.18 -18.14 7.60
CA LYS A 256 10.76 -17.59 6.31
C LYS A 256 11.60 -16.39 5.87
N LEU A 257 12.09 -15.57 6.80
CA LEU A 257 13.06 -14.49 6.49
C LEU A 257 14.42 -15.05 6.10
N LEU A 258 14.85 -16.13 6.75
CA LEU A 258 16.10 -16.80 6.42
C LEU A 258 16.02 -17.52 5.07
N GLY A 259 14.84 -17.99 4.67
CA GLY A 259 14.59 -18.49 3.31
C GLY A 259 14.71 -17.41 2.22
N LEU A 260 14.53 -16.15 2.58
CA LEU A 260 14.76 -15.00 1.69
C LEU A 260 16.25 -14.67 1.55
N ILE A 261 17.06 -15.00 2.55
CA ILE A 261 18.52 -14.93 2.52
C ILE A 261 19.01 -16.37 2.28
N SER A 262 18.68 -16.94 1.11
CA SER A 262 19.18 -18.27 0.78
C SER A 262 20.68 -18.18 0.59
N LEU A 263 21.44 -18.68 1.57
CA LEU A 263 22.88 -18.79 1.59
C LEU A 263 23.40 -19.82 0.54
N GLN A 264 22.71 -19.95 -0.61
CA GLN A 264 23.10 -20.88 -1.68
C GLN A 264 24.36 -20.42 -2.43
N SER A 265 24.86 -19.23 -2.18
CA SER A 265 26.05 -18.67 -2.83
C SER A 265 27.36 -18.86 -2.03
N LEU A 266 27.30 -19.47 -0.86
CA LEU A 266 28.56 -19.85 -0.19
C LEU A 266 29.26 -20.95 -0.97
N PRO A 267 30.60 -20.83 -1.25
CA PRO A 267 31.34 -21.85 -1.98
C PRO A 267 31.15 -23.22 -1.33
N LYS A 268 30.92 -24.26 -2.13
CA LYS A 268 30.57 -25.66 -1.80
C LYS A 268 31.52 -26.40 -0.83
N ARG A 269 32.25 -25.73 0.03
CA ARG A 269 33.19 -26.36 0.96
C ARG A 269 32.87 -26.25 2.44
N ILE A 270 31.74 -25.61 2.80
CA ILE A 270 31.29 -25.57 4.19
C ILE A 270 29.91 -26.23 4.24
N SER A 271 29.91 -27.55 4.45
CA SER A 271 28.72 -28.30 4.89
C SER A 271 28.49 -28.03 6.38
N LEU A 272 28.19 -26.77 6.72
CA LEU A 272 27.73 -26.42 8.05
C LEU A 272 26.22 -26.72 8.09
N ASP A 273 25.81 -27.52 9.04
CA ASP A 273 24.39 -27.68 9.36
C ASP A 273 23.91 -26.37 10.01
N PHE A 274 23.44 -25.45 9.18
CA PHE A 274 23.01 -24.12 9.63
C PHE A 274 21.87 -24.16 10.67
N ARG A 275 21.21 -25.32 10.85
CA ARG A 275 20.17 -25.47 11.87
C ARG A 275 20.75 -25.29 13.28
N ASP A 276 21.93 -25.77 13.53
CA ASP A 276 22.57 -25.67 14.84
C ASP A 276 23.07 -24.25 15.11
N ILE A 277 23.59 -23.54 14.10
CA ILE A 277 24.07 -22.16 14.22
C ILE A 277 22.90 -21.19 14.52
N PHE A 278 21.75 -21.40 13.88
CA PHE A 278 20.56 -20.56 14.11
C PHE A 278 19.80 -20.96 15.36
N SER A 279 20.03 -22.15 15.95
CA SER A 279 19.39 -22.57 17.18
C SER A 279 19.81 -21.75 18.40
N GLU A 280 21.05 -21.22 18.40
CA GLU A 280 21.64 -20.42 19.49
C GLU A 280 21.65 -18.91 19.20
N GLY A 281 21.33 -18.51 17.95
CA GLY A 281 21.45 -17.15 17.47
C GLY A 281 22.83 -16.89 16.83
N PHE A 282 22.87 -16.03 15.83
CA PHE A 282 24.07 -15.75 15.04
C PHE A 282 24.33 -14.25 14.94
N ALA A 283 25.50 -13.82 15.42
CA ALA A 283 25.94 -12.43 15.26
C ALA A 283 26.64 -12.27 13.90
N PHE A 284 26.41 -11.13 13.25
CA PHE A 284 27.08 -10.75 12.02
C PHE A 284 27.63 -9.32 12.09
N ASP A 285 28.81 -9.13 11.53
CA ASP A 285 29.44 -7.82 11.42
C ASP A 285 29.03 -7.13 10.12
N ASP A 286 29.03 -7.86 9.01
CA ASP A 286 28.65 -7.37 7.68
C ASP A 286 27.97 -8.48 6.88
N ILE A 287 26.87 -8.14 6.21
CA ILE A 287 26.17 -8.96 5.22
C ILE A 287 25.97 -8.08 4.00
N ALA A 288 26.43 -8.52 2.85
CA ALA A 288 26.14 -7.89 1.56
C ALA A 288 25.62 -8.95 0.59
N ALA A 289 24.59 -8.61 -0.14
CA ALA A 289 23.98 -9.49 -1.14
C ALA A 289 23.41 -8.70 -2.31
N THR A 290 23.46 -9.28 -3.49
CA THR A 290 22.67 -8.87 -4.64
C THR A 290 21.54 -9.87 -4.82
N VAL A 291 20.32 -9.37 -4.84
CA VAL A 291 19.12 -10.18 -4.96
C VAL A 291 18.47 -9.90 -6.31
N LYS A 292 18.28 -10.93 -7.10
CA LYS A 292 17.49 -10.89 -8.32
C LYS A 292 16.19 -11.62 -8.11
N MET A 293 15.10 -10.97 -8.43
CA MET A 293 13.76 -11.53 -8.38
C MET A 293 13.19 -11.61 -9.80
N ASP A 294 12.63 -12.75 -10.16
CA ASP A 294 12.03 -12.98 -11.46
C ASP A 294 10.75 -13.80 -11.29
N LEU A 295 9.58 -13.18 -11.63
CA LEU A 295 8.26 -13.78 -11.50
C LEU A 295 8.03 -14.46 -10.13
N GLY A 296 8.38 -13.77 -9.06
CA GLY A 296 8.21 -14.25 -7.69
C GLY A 296 9.30 -15.22 -7.21
N GLU A 297 10.18 -15.67 -8.09
CA GLU A 297 11.36 -16.46 -7.72
C GLU A 297 12.53 -15.56 -7.37
N MET A 298 13.21 -15.86 -6.26
CA MET A 298 14.33 -15.07 -5.75
C MET A 298 15.63 -15.85 -5.91
N LYS A 299 16.66 -15.17 -6.44
CA LYS A 299 18.04 -15.65 -6.53
C LYS A 299 18.96 -14.64 -5.87
N THR A 300 19.91 -15.11 -5.08
CA THR A 300 20.94 -14.29 -4.41
C THR A 300 22.31 -14.73 -4.89
N ASP A 301 23.16 -13.75 -5.17
CA ASP A 301 24.59 -13.94 -5.41
C ASP A 301 25.37 -13.47 -4.19
#